data_e10c4a350101eee5ba8da9f21158d26c
#
_entry.id   e10c4a350101eee5ba8da9f21158d26c
#
_cell.length_a   1.000
_cell.length_b   1.000
_cell.length_c   1.000
_cell.angle_alpha   90.00
_cell.angle_beta   90.00
_cell.angle_gamma   90.00
#
_symmetry.space_group_name_H-M   'P 1'
#
loop_
_entity.id
_entity.type
_entity.pdbx_description
1 polymer ?
#
loop_
_entity_poly.entity_id
_entity_poly.type
_entity_poly.pdbx_seq_one_letter_code
_entity_poly.pdbx_strand_id
1 'polypeptide(L)'
;MAKTSSENKVVRTVARTRKPARAVAKQPAVRRRRSSGDTPYHHGDLHEALLKAAERVLERDGLAGLTLRAVAREAGVSHAAPTHHFGDLTGLLSELAAIGFRMFNEAMNAAGSSETLPVMKALASAKAYVAYAQAHPGMYGVMFRSARLDYSRPSLHEASDAAFAGLTRGVAASRQEQISQQSLSLDQAAAIARAWSLVHGFTMLLLDGRLSDILSRLPKGTSADQLLDAMLRTMAPRPPGL
;
A
#
# COMPACT_ATOMS: atom_id res chain seq x y z
N MET A 1 37.34 54.24 -38.85
CA MET A 1 38.76 54.48 -38.56
C MET A 1 39.30 53.20 -37.98
N ALA A 2 39.98 52.40 -38.76
CA ALA A 2 41.43 52.32 -38.93
C ALA A 2 42.08 51.62 -37.71
N LYS A 3 42.91 50.63 -37.78
CA LYS A 3 43.81 49.96 -38.76
C LYS A 3 44.34 48.69 -38.03
N THR A 4 44.37 47.56 -38.68
CA THR A 4 45.49 46.80 -39.19
C THR A 4 46.74 46.69 -38.33
N SER A 5 47.20 45.46 -38.09
CA SER A 5 48.46 44.93 -38.62
C SER A 5 48.70 43.48 -38.16
N SER A 6 48.77 42.63 -39.01
CA SER A 6 49.58 41.53 -39.44
C SER A 6 51.03 41.59 -38.92
N GLU A 7 51.54 40.46 -38.42
CA GLU A 7 52.94 40.06 -38.70
C GLU A 7 53.13 38.55 -38.57
N ASN A 8 53.68 38.05 -39.58
CA ASN A 8 54.07 36.74 -40.02
C ASN A 8 55.49 36.43 -39.55
N LYS A 9 55.74 35.24 -38.98
CA LYS A 9 57.14 34.76 -38.90
C LYS A 9 57.24 33.22 -38.91
N VAL A 10 57.43 32.72 -40.12
CA VAL A 10 58.48 31.85 -40.66
C VAL A 10 59.03 30.71 -39.72
N VAL A 11 58.69 29.55 -40.17
CA VAL A 11 59.35 28.24 -40.33
C VAL A 11 60.76 28.09 -39.81
N ARG A 12 60.94 27.01 -39.03
CA ARG A 12 62.16 26.15 -39.07
C ARG A 12 61.84 24.67 -38.81
N THR A 13 61.89 23.90 -39.88
CA THR A 13 61.92 22.45 -39.94
C THR A 13 63.24 21.93 -39.41
N VAL A 14 63.19 21.03 -38.43
CA VAL A 14 64.33 20.16 -38.06
C VAL A 14 63.84 18.72 -38.12
N ALA A 15 64.35 18.01 -39.11
CA ALA A 15 64.21 16.56 -39.25
C ALA A 15 65.01 15.86 -38.16
N ARG A 16 64.37 14.96 -37.43
CA ARG A 16 65.04 13.99 -36.56
C ARG A 16 64.58 12.59 -36.88
N THR A 17 65.55 11.84 -37.30
CA THR A 17 65.65 10.42 -37.63
C THR A 17 64.87 9.48 -36.75
N ARG A 18 64.08 8.60 -37.38
CA ARG A 18 63.40 7.44 -36.81
C ARG A 18 64.39 6.35 -36.42
N LYS A 19 64.27 5.89 -35.15
CA LYS A 19 64.84 4.62 -34.69
C LYS A 19 63.68 3.59 -34.61
N PRO A 20 63.80 2.36 -35.03
CA PRO A 20 62.70 1.42 -35.07
C PRO A 20 62.40 0.89 -33.64
N ALA A 21 61.15 1.01 -33.21
CA ALA A 21 60.68 0.46 -31.96
C ALA A 21 60.36 -1.05 -32.11
N ARG A 22 60.96 -1.80 -31.25
CA ARG A 22 60.82 -3.25 -31.01
C ARG A 22 59.35 -3.61 -30.71
N ALA A 23 58.77 -4.52 -31.47
CA ALA A 23 57.44 -5.08 -31.24
C ALA A 23 57.36 -5.79 -29.88
N VAL A 24 56.54 -5.28 -28.97
CA VAL A 24 56.14 -5.97 -27.77
C VAL A 24 54.85 -6.72 -28.08
N ALA A 25 54.92 -8.04 -27.98
CA ALA A 25 53.81 -8.96 -28.17
C ALA A 25 52.72 -8.66 -27.10
N LYS A 26 51.52 -8.33 -27.57
CA LYS A 26 50.31 -8.22 -26.75
C LYS A 26 49.90 -9.62 -26.31
N GLN A 27 50.01 -9.89 -25.00
CA GLN A 27 49.36 -11.05 -24.37
C GLN A 27 47.84 -10.91 -24.48
N PRO A 28 47.09 -11.98 -24.77
CA PRO A 28 45.64 -11.92 -24.81
C PRO A 28 45.12 -11.71 -23.38
N ALA A 29 44.28 -10.70 -23.19
CA ALA A 29 43.56 -10.45 -21.95
C ALA A 29 42.68 -11.64 -21.63
N VAL A 30 42.97 -12.32 -20.53
CA VAL A 30 42.10 -13.36 -19.94
C VAL A 30 40.81 -12.68 -19.53
N ARG A 31 39.78 -12.89 -20.34
CA ARG A 31 38.40 -12.50 -20.06
C ARG A 31 37.94 -13.31 -18.84
N ARG A 32 38.06 -12.73 -17.64
CA ARG A 32 37.43 -13.25 -16.43
C ARG A 32 35.94 -13.42 -16.73
N ARG A 33 35.50 -14.65 -16.95
CA ARG A 33 34.11 -15.06 -16.89
C ARG A 33 33.65 -14.70 -15.47
N ARG A 34 32.82 -13.67 -15.37
CA ARG A 34 31.96 -13.51 -14.20
C ARG A 34 31.07 -14.75 -14.18
N SER A 35 31.27 -15.62 -13.21
CA SER A 35 30.33 -16.65 -12.87
C SER A 35 29.07 -15.92 -12.36
N SER A 36 28.12 -15.70 -13.25
CA SER A 36 26.75 -15.49 -12.85
C SER A 36 26.31 -16.83 -12.25
N GLY A 37 26.23 -16.89 -10.93
CA GLY A 37 25.46 -17.94 -10.28
C GLY A 37 24.01 -17.76 -10.76
N ASP A 38 23.65 -18.51 -11.79
CA ASP A 38 22.27 -18.74 -12.21
C ASP A 38 21.59 -19.58 -11.12
N THR A 39 21.13 -18.90 -10.05
CA THR A 39 19.98 -19.40 -9.30
C THR A 39 18.78 -19.19 -10.21
N PRO A 40 17.94 -20.21 -10.50
CA PRO A 40 16.76 -20.05 -11.31
C PRO A 40 15.88 -18.97 -10.66
N TYR A 41 15.78 -17.82 -11.29
CA TYR A 41 14.95 -16.70 -10.83
C TYR A 41 13.50 -17.10 -11.12
N HIS A 42 12.81 -17.63 -10.09
CA HIS A 42 11.40 -17.97 -10.18
C HIS A 42 10.61 -16.68 -10.35
N HIS A 43 9.82 -16.57 -11.42
CA HIS A 43 8.99 -15.39 -11.71
C HIS A 43 8.05 -15.02 -10.55
N GLY A 44 7.65 -16.00 -9.71
CA GLY A 44 6.89 -15.77 -8.48
C GLY A 44 7.67 -15.02 -7.41
N ASP A 45 8.96 -15.28 -7.26
CA ASP A 45 9.80 -14.65 -6.24
C ASP A 45 9.98 -13.13 -6.51
N LEU A 46 10.08 -12.73 -7.81
CA LEU A 46 10.24 -11.33 -8.17
C LEU A 46 8.95 -10.54 -7.97
N HIS A 47 7.80 -11.09 -8.32
CA HIS A 47 6.51 -10.44 -8.10
C HIS A 47 6.30 -10.16 -6.59
N GLU A 48 6.52 -11.15 -5.75
CA GLU A 48 6.42 -11.01 -4.30
C GLU A 48 7.48 -10.04 -3.74
N ALA A 49 8.72 -10.11 -4.23
CA ALA A 49 9.78 -9.18 -3.83
C ALA A 49 9.44 -7.72 -4.17
N LEU A 50 8.80 -7.48 -5.32
CA LEU A 50 8.31 -6.16 -5.73
C LEU A 50 7.16 -5.67 -4.83
N LEU A 51 6.23 -6.54 -4.44
CA LEU A 51 5.16 -6.18 -3.50
C LEU A 51 5.72 -5.83 -2.12
N LYS A 52 6.64 -6.64 -1.58
CA LYS A 52 7.34 -6.32 -0.33
C LYS A 52 8.14 -5.02 -0.39
N ALA A 53 8.76 -4.73 -1.54
CA ALA A 53 9.43 -3.45 -1.77
C ALA A 53 8.43 -2.29 -1.80
N ALA A 54 7.28 -2.49 -2.42
CA ALA A 54 6.21 -1.47 -2.46
C ALA A 54 5.63 -1.19 -1.07
N GLU A 55 5.44 -2.21 -0.23
CA GLU A 55 5.04 -2.04 1.18
C GLU A 55 6.06 -1.19 1.95
N ARG A 56 7.38 -1.49 1.84
CA ARG A 56 8.42 -0.69 2.50
C ARG A 56 8.46 0.76 2.02
N VAL A 57 8.28 0.99 0.71
CA VAL A 57 8.19 2.36 0.17
C VAL A 57 6.96 3.06 0.72
N LEU A 58 5.82 2.38 0.77
CA LEU A 58 4.57 2.90 1.29
C LEU A 58 4.67 3.28 2.78
N GLU A 59 5.30 2.45 3.60
CA GLU A 59 5.52 2.72 5.02
C GLU A 59 6.45 3.92 5.26
N ARG A 60 7.54 4.02 4.49
CA ARG A 60 8.53 5.06 4.65
C ARG A 60 8.10 6.41 4.06
N ASP A 61 7.58 6.38 2.82
CA ASP A 61 7.39 7.58 1.99
C ASP A 61 5.90 7.92 1.78
N GLY A 62 5.00 7.07 2.29
CA GLY A 62 3.55 7.21 2.11
C GLY A 62 3.09 6.96 0.68
N LEU A 63 1.78 7.14 0.45
CA LEU A 63 1.17 6.94 -0.87
C LEU A 63 1.72 7.89 -1.95
N ALA A 64 2.09 9.11 -1.57
CA ALA A 64 2.65 10.09 -2.50
C ALA A 64 4.04 9.70 -3.02
N GLY A 65 4.84 9.00 -2.21
CA GLY A 65 6.17 8.49 -2.58
C GLY A 65 6.13 7.18 -3.36
N LEU A 66 5.00 6.48 -3.39
CA LEU A 66 4.86 5.19 -4.04
C LEU A 66 4.78 5.33 -5.56
N THR A 67 5.85 4.98 -6.24
CA THR A 67 5.98 4.96 -7.71
C THR A 67 6.63 3.68 -8.18
N LEU A 68 6.38 3.25 -9.43
CA LEU A 68 7.05 2.07 -10.00
C LEU A 68 8.59 2.19 -9.96
N ARG A 69 9.12 3.40 -10.16
CA ARG A 69 10.57 3.67 -10.08
C ARG A 69 11.11 3.53 -8.65
N ALA A 70 10.37 4.03 -7.67
CA ALA A 70 10.75 3.89 -6.26
C ALA A 70 10.78 2.40 -5.85
N VAL A 71 9.78 1.64 -6.27
CA VAL A 71 9.68 0.19 -6.01
C VAL A 71 10.82 -0.58 -6.70
N ALA A 72 11.12 -0.28 -7.97
CA ALA A 72 12.24 -0.91 -8.67
C ALA A 72 13.57 -0.66 -7.96
N ARG A 73 13.82 0.59 -7.53
CA ARG A 73 15.01 0.97 -6.76
C ARG A 73 15.08 0.26 -5.41
N GLU A 74 13.97 0.19 -4.69
CA GLU A 74 13.86 -0.48 -3.39
C GLU A 74 14.11 -1.99 -3.51
N ALA A 75 13.61 -2.62 -4.58
CA ALA A 75 13.81 -4.03 -4.87
C ALA A 75 15.18 -4.35 -5.48
N GLY A 76 15.98 -3.34 -5.86
CA GLY A 76 17.29 -3.55 -6.49
C GLY A 76 17.21 -4.13 -7.91
N VAL A 77 16.13 -3.86 -8.65
CA VAL A 77 15.89 -4.42 -9.99
C VAL A 77 15.82 -3.34 -11.06
N SER A 78 15.71 -3.75 -12.33
CA SER A 78 15.56 -2.82 -13.45
C SER A 78 14.25 -2.01 -13.33
N HIS A 79 14.25 -0.77 -13.81
CA HIS A 79 13.05 0.08 -13.82
C HIS A 79 11.89 -0.48 -14.65
N ALA A 80 12.16 -1.39 -15.58
CA ALA A 80 11.14 -2.06 -16.39
C ALA A 80 10.42 -3.19 -15.62
N ALA A 81 11.05 -3.78 -14.60
CA ALA A 81 10.51 -4.94 -13.89
C ALA A 81 9.11 -4.70 -13.28
N PRO A 82 8.84 -3.62 -12.52
CA PRO A 82 7.50 -3.39 -11.99
C PRO A 82 6.44 -3.21 -13.09
N THR A 83 6.79 -2.52 -14.19
CA THR A 83 5.87 -2.35 -15.33
C THR A 83 5.56 -3.70 -15.98
N HIS A 84 6.52 -4.59 -16.09
CA HIS A 84 6.30 -5.94 -16.64
C HIS A 84 5.35 -6.76 -15.76
N HIS A 85 5.43 -6.64 -14.42
CA HIS A 85 4.62 -7.44 -13.49
C HIS A 85 3.23 -6.83 -13.24
N PHE A 86 3.12 -5.51 -13.16
CA PHE A 86 1.88 -4.85 -12.74
C PHE A 86 1.20 -4.05 -13.86
N GLY A 87 1.89 -3.81 -14.98
CA GLY A 87 1.45 -2.94 -16.06
C GLY A 87 1.77 -1.48 -15.76
N ASP A 88 1.09 -0.92 -14.77
CA ASP A 88 1.22 0.47 -14.35
C ASP A 88 1.11 0.63 -12.82
N LEU A 89 1.06 1.87 -12.36
CA LEU A 89 0.89 2.17 -10.93
C LEU A 89 -0.49 1.71 -10.41
N THR A 90 -1.53 1.77 -11.24
CA THR A 90 -2.86 1.28 -10.89
C THR A 90 -2.85 -0.20 -10.59
N GLY A 91 -2.16 -0.99 -11.43
CA GLY A 91 -1.99 -2.42 -11.19
C GLY A 91 -1.24 -2.73 -9.89
N LEU A 92 -0.15 -2.03 -9.62
CA LEU A 92 0.60 -2.18 -8.37
C LEU A 92 -0.25 -1.82 -7.14
N LEU A 93 -0.96 -0.68 -7.18
CA LEU A 93 -1.83 -0.25 -6.09
C LEU A 93 -2.98 -1.24 -5.85
N SER A 94 -3.54 -1.82 -6.91
CA SER A 94 -4.61 -2.80 -6.81
C SER A 94 -4.14 -4.11 -6.15
N GLU A 95 -2.94 -4.59 -6.49
CA GLU A 95 -2.36 -5.77 -5.80
C GLU A 95 -2.04 -5.48 -4.32
N LEU A 96 -1.51 -4.29 -4.01
CA LEU A 96 -1.31 -3.87 -2.62
C LEU A 96 -2.64 -3.76 -1.86
N ALA A 97 -3.66 -3.15 -2.46
CA ALA A 97 -4.99 -3.08 -1.85
C ALA A 97 -5.56 -4.48 -1.57
N ALA A 98 -5.36 -5.43 -2.49
CA ALA A 98 -5.79 -6.82 -2.29
C ALA A 98 -5.10 -7.47 -1.08
N ILE A 99 -3.79 -7.24 -0.91
CA ILE A 99 -3.04 -7.68 0.27
C ILE A 99 -3.63 -7.00 1.52
N GLY A 100 -3.80 -5.69 1.48
CA GLY A 100 -4.38 -4.91 2.57
C GLY A 100 -5.75 -5.41 3.00
N PHE A 101 -6.66 -5.68 2.06
CA PHE A 101 -7.99 -6.22 2.37
C PHE A 101 -7.92 -7.62 2.96
N ARG A 102 -7.01 -8.49 2.52
CA ARG A 102 -6.82 -9.82 3.14
C ARG A 102 -6.38 -9.70 4.59
N MET A 103 -5.30 -8.94 4.87
CA MET A 103 -4.80 -8.72 6.22
C MET A 103 -5.87 -8.07 7.13
N PHE A 104 -6.59 -7.10 6.60
CA PHE A 104 -7.69 -6.44 7.28
C PHE A 104 -8.82 -7.42 7.66
N ASN A 105 -9.23 -8.29 6.71
CA ASN A 105 -10.22 -9.34 6.97
C ASN A 105 -9.76 -10.34 8.03
N GLU A 106 -8.51 -10.76 7.96
CA GLU A 106 -7.92 -11.66 8.96
C GLU A 106 -7.95 -11.03 10.35
N ALA A 107 -7.55 -9.78 10.51
CA ALA A 107 -7.57 -9.06 11.78
C ALA A 107 -8.98 -8.97 12.37
N MET A 108 -9.98 -8.59 11.57
CA MET A 108 -11.36 -8.50 12.02
C MET A 108 -11.96 -9.88 12.37
N ASN A 109 -11.68 -10.89 11.56
CA ASN A 109 -12.16 -12.26 11.82
C ASN A 109 -11.52 -12.85 13.08
N ALA A 110 -10.22 -12.65 13.28
CA ALA A 110 -9.52 -13.10 14.47
C ALA A 110 -10.11 -12.46 15.74
N ALA A 111 -10.33 -11.15 15.73
CA ALA A 111 -10.94 -10.44 16.87
C ALA A 111 -12.38 -10.91 17.13
N GLY A 112 -13.19 -11.09 16.09
CA GLY A 112 -14.57 -11.56 16.22
C GLY A 112 -14.67 -13.03 16.68
N SER A 113 -13.70 -13.88 16.34
CA SER A 113 -13.73 -15.30 16.69
C SER A 113 -13.48 -15.57 18.18
N SER A 114 -12.86 -14.61 18.89
CA SER A 114 -12.65 -14.71 20.34
C SER A 114 -13.91 -14.49 21.15
N GLU A 115 -14.99 -14.01 20.54
CA GLU A 115 -16.25 -13.67 21.18
C GLU A 115 -17.35 -14.70 20.86
N THR A 116 -18.30 -14.89 21.78
CA THR A 116 -19.40 -15.84 21.59
C THR A 116 -20.69 -15.17 21.12
N LEU A 117 -20.99 -13.99 21.64
CA LEU A 117 -22.22 -13.27 21.34
C LEU A 117 -22.07 -12.45 20.05
N PRO A 118 -23.08 -12.46 19.15
CA PRO A 118 -23.02 -11.71 17.89
C PRO A 118 -22.69 -10.23 18.05
N VAL A 119 -23.27 -9.58 19.04
CA VAL A 119 -23.02 -8.15 19.33
C VAL A 119 -21.55 -7.95 19.76
N MET A 120 -21.00 -8.82 20.61
CA MET A 120 -19.61 -8.74 21.03
C MET A 120 -18.64 -9.02 19.88
N LYS A 121 -18.97 -9.97 19.00
CA LYS A 121 -18.23 -10.17 17.74
C LYS A 121 -18.17 -8.92 16.88
N ALA A 122 -19.31 -8.24 16.69
CA ALA A 122 -19.38 -7.02 15.92
C ALA A 122 -18.54 -5.89 16.56
N LEU A 123 -18.60 -5.75 17.90
CA LEU A 123 -17.80 -4.76 18.63
C LEU A 123 -16.30 -5.05 18.53
N ALA A 124 -15.89 -6.31 18.70
CA ALA A 124 -14.49 -6.72 18.57
C ALA A 124 -13.96 -6.47 17.15
N SER A 125 -14.74 -6.82 16.11
CA SER A 125 -14.39 -6.54 14.72
C SER A 125 -14.31 -5.03 14.44
N ALA A 126 -15.19 -4.21 14.99
CA ALA A 126 -15.16 -2.77 14.85
C ALA A 126 -13.89 -2.14 15.47
N LYS A 127 -13.47 -2.64 16.64
CA LYS A 127 -12.20 -2.24 17.27
C LYS A 127 -10.99 -2.67 16.46
N ALA A 128 -11.00 -3.90 15.95
CA ALA A 128 -9.93 -4.42 15.09
C ALA A 128 -9.82 -3.61 13.77
N TYR A 129 -10.93 -3.12 13.23
CA TYR A 129 -10.95 -2.21 12.09
C TYR A 129 -10.11 -0.96 12.37
N VAL A 130 -10.37 -0.28 13.49
CA VAL A 130 -9.66 0.94 13.86
C VAL A 130 -8.19 0.64 14.18
N ALA A 131 -7.92 -0.43 14.94
CA ALA A 131 -6.56 -0.84 15.29
C ALA A 131 -5.71 -1.17 14.04
N TYR A 132 -6.29 -1.87 13.06
CA TYR A 132 -5.62 -2.13 11.78
C TYR A 132 -5.23 -0.83 11.05
N ALA A 133 -6.18 0.11 10.95
CA ALA A 133 -5.95 1.37 10.28
C ALA A 133 -4.85 2.22 10.97
N GLN A 134 -4.78 2.18 12.29
CA GLN A 134 -3.72 2.84 13.07
C GLN A 134 -2.36 2.16 12.90
N ALA A 135 -2.33 0.82 12.85
CA ALA A 135 -1.12 0.05 12.65
C ALA A 135 -0.58 0.15 11.21
N HIS A 136 -1.47 0.29 10.21
CA HIS A 136 -1.15 0.28 8.79
C HIS A 136 -1.73 1.48 8.03
N PRO A 137 -1.45 2.75 8.43
CA PRO A 137 -2.12 3.93 7.86
C PRO A 137 -1.85 4.12 6.37
N GLY A 138 -0.66 3.76 5.89
CA GLY A 138 -0.31 3.77 4.47
C GLY A 138 -1.15 2.79 3.67
N MET A 139 -1.24 1.53 4.12
CA MET A 139 -2.02 0.48 3.47
C MET A 139 -3.52 0.82 3.51
N TYR A 140 -4.03 1.31 4.64
CA TYR A 140 -5.40 1.80 4.76
C TYR A 140 -5.69 2.93 3.76
N GLY A 141 -4.71 3.83 3.56
CA GLY A 141 -4.78 4.88 2.54
C GLY A 141 -4.88 4.32 1.10
N VAL A 142 -4.12 3.27 0.78
CA VAL A 142 -4.23 2.58 -0.52
C VAL A 142 -5.62 1.98 -0.69
N MET A 143 -6.13 1.25 0.31
CA MET A 143 -7.42 0.54 0.26
C MET A 143 -8.62 1.48 0.10
N PHE A 144 -8.65 2.60 0.83
CA PHE A 144 -9.86 3.41 0.97
C PHE A 144 -9.76 4.85 0.45
N ARG A 145 -8.55 5.38 0.22
CA ARG A 145 -8.33 6.77 -0.24
C ARG A 145 -7.77 6.86 -1.65
N SER A 146 -7.35 5.75 -2.26
CA SER A 146 -6.83 5.77 -3.62
C SER A 146 -7.97 5.75 -4.62
N ALA A 147 -8.04 6.78 -5.47
CA ALA A 147 -8.95 6.80 -6.62
C ALA A 147 -8.44 5.96 -7.81
N ARG A 148 -7.28 5.30 -7.67
CA ARG A 148 -6.58 4.60 -8.76
C ARG A 148 -6.62 3.09 -8.62
N LEU A 149 -7.68 2.53 -8.04
CA LEU A 149 -7.82 1.08 -7.92
C LEU A 149 -8.63 0.52 -9.08
N ASP A 150 -8.18 -0.60 -9.62
CA ASP A 150 -8.88 -1.34 -10.66
C ASP A 150 -9.57 -2.57 -10.04
N TYR A 151 -10.84 -2.40 -9.68
CA TYR A 151 -11.66 -3.45 -9.09
C TYR A 151 -12.05 -4.57 -10.09
N SER A 152 -11.71 -4.45 -11.38
CA SER A 152 -11.85 -5.55 -12.32
C SER A 152 -10.79 -6.63 -12.17
N ARG A 153 -9.72 -6.36 -11.42
CA ARG A 153 -8.67 -7.34 -11.12
C ARG A 153 -9.19 -8.38 -10.12
N PRO A 154 -9.08 -9.68 -10.44
CA PRO A 154 -9.64 -10.74 -9.60
C PRO A 154 -9.13 -10.69 -8.15
N SER A 155 -7.83 -10.46 -7.94
CA SER A 155 -7.21 -10.39 -6.62
C SER A 155 -7.83 -9.32 -5.71
N LEU A 156 -8.08 -8.12 -6.25
CA LEU A 156 -8.69 -7.03 -5.51
C LEU A 156 -10.20 -7.24 -5.33
N HIS A 157 -10.88 -7.67 -6.39
CA HIS A 157 -12.32 -7.95 -6.34
C HIS A 157 -12.65 -8.97 -5.25
N GLU A 158 -12.01 -10.13 -5.27
CA GLU A 158 -12.19 -11.18 -4.27
C GLU A 158 -11.91 -10.71 -2.84
N ALA A 159 -10.79 -9.96 -2.63
CA ALA A 159 -10.42 -9.51 -1.31
C ALA A 159 -11.38 -8.44 -0.76
N SER A 160 -11.83 -7.50 -1.60
CA SER A 160 -12.79 -6.46 -1.22
C SER A 160 -14.19 -7.03 -0.98
N ASP A 161 -14.62 -7.98 -1.81
CA ASP A 161 -15.89 -8.68 -1.63
C ASP A 161 -15.91 -9.49 -0.33
N ALA A 162 -14.81 -10.15 0.02
CA ALA A 162 -14.70 -10.85 1.28
C ALA A 162 -14.83 -9.89 2.48
N ALA A 163 -14.29 -8.66 2.38
CA ALA A 163 -14.45 -7.63 3.41
C ALA A 163 -15.91 -7.18 3.54
N PHE A 164 -16.57 -6.91 2.42
CA PHE A 164 -17.98 -6.55 2.40
C PHE A 164 -18.86 -7.69 2.94
N ALA A 165 -18.58 -8.93 2.56
CA ALA A 165 -19.25 -10.11 3.10
C ALA A 165 -19.09 -10.26 4.62
N GLY A 166 -17.91 -9.93 5.17
CA GLY A 166 -17.67 -9.90 6.61
C GLY A 166 -18.57 -8.88 7.33
N LEU A 167 -18.64 -7.66 6.80
CA LEU A 167 -19.53 -6.61 7.32
C LEU A 167 -21.00 -7.03 7.26
N THR A 168 -21.45 -7.55 6.13
CA THR A 168 -22.84 -8.00 5.92
C THR A 168 -23.22 -9.10 6.90
N ARG A 169 -22.35 -10.12 7.10
CA ARG A 169 -22.56 -11.18 8.09
C ARG A 169 -22.65 -10.63 9.52
N GLY A 170 -21.80 -9.67 9.89
CA GLY A 170 -21.85 -9.03 11.20
C GLY A 170 -23.16 -8.31 11.47
N VAL A 171 -23.66 -7.56 10.47
CA VAL A 171 -24.96 -6.87 10.53
C VAL A 171 -26.11 -7.88 10.61
N ALA A 172 -26.12 -8.92 9.76
CA ALA A 172 -27.11 -9.97 9.75
C ALA A 172 -27.22 -10.66 11.12
N ALA A 173 -26.08 -11.04 11.70
CA ALA A 173 -26.03 -11.70 12.99
C ALA A 173 -26.52 -10.79 14.12
N SER A 174 -26.18 -9.49 14.12
CA SER A 174 -26.61 -8.54 15.14
C SER A 174 -28.12 -8.23 15.07
N ARG A 175 -28.71 -8.33 13.88
CA ARG A 175 -30.14 -8.13 13.62
C ARG A 175 -30.95 -9.41 13.67
N GLN A 176 -30.29 -10.59 13.79
CA GLN A 176 -30.90 -11.91 13.76
C GLN A 176 -31.75 -12.15 12.47
N GLU A 177 -31.24 -11.68 11.33
CA GLU A 177 -31.90 -11.79 10.02
C GLU A 177 -30.99 -12.41 8.98
N GLN A 178 -31.59 -12.91 7.88
CA GLN A 178 -30.86 -13.36 6.72
C GLN A 178 -30.67 -12.19 5.75
N ILE A 179 -29.44 -11.93 5.36
CA ILE A 179 -29.10 -10.89 4.38
C ILE A 179 -28.42 -11.55 3.17
N SER A 180 -29.06 -11.45 2.01
CA SER A 180 -28.45 -11.87 0.74
C SER A 180 -27.51 -10.79 0.22
N GLN A 181 -26.32 -11.19 -0.26
CA GLN A 181 -25.39 -10.23 -0.86
C GLN A 181 -25.81 -9.77 -2.27
N GLN A 182 -26.66 -10.56 -2.93
CA GLN A 182 -27.13 -10.24 -4.31
C GLN A 182 -28.36 -9.31 -4.31
N SER A 183 -29.10 -9.26 -3.22
CA SER A 183 -30.34 -8.47 -3.13
C SER A 183 -30.55 -7.97 -1.71
N LEU A 184 -30.52 -6.66 -1.54
CA LEU A 184 -30.71 -5.99 -0.26
C LEU A 184 -32.05 -5.23 -0.26
N SER A 185 -32.79 -5.33 0.86
CA SER A 185 -33.84 -4.33 1.12
C SER A 185 -33.23 -2.98 1.49
N LEU A 186 -34.00 -1.91 1.40
CA LEU A 186 -33.54 -0.58 1.80
C LEU A 186 -33.08 -0.55 3.27
N ASP A 187 -33.83 -1.23 4.16
CA ASP A 187 -33.49 -1.29 5.59
C ASP A 187 -32.19 -2.08 5.84
N GLN A 188 -31.96 -3.15 5.11
CA GLN A 188 -30.71 -3.91 5.16
C GLN A 188 -29.53 -3.06 4.69
N ALA A 189 -29.69 -2.40 3.53
CA ALA A 189 -28.67 -1.50 2.99
C ALA A 189 -28.36 -0.35 3.94
N ALA A 190 -29.38 0.25 4.56
CA ALA A 190 -29.24 1.31 5.54
C ALA A 190 -28.49 0.82 6.81
N ALA A 191 -28.80 -0.38 7.29
CA ALA A 191 -28.11 -0.98 8.44
C ALA A 191 -26.62 -1.24 8.16
N ILE A 192 -26.30 -1.78 6.98
CA ILE A 192 -24.93 -2.03 6.54
C ILE A 192 -24.18 -0.69 6.39
N ALA A 193 -24.77 0.27 5.68
CA ALA A 193 -24.17 1.59 5.47
C ALA A 193 -23.92 2.33 6.80
N ARG A 194 -24.87 2.27 7.75
CA ARG A 194 -24.73 2.86 9.08
C ARG A 194 -23.56 2.24 9.84
N ALA A 195 -23.47 0.92 9.89
CA ALA A 195 -22.39 0.20 10.59
C ALA A 195 -21.03 0.57 10.00
N TRP A 196 -20.91 0.55 8.68
CA TRP A 196 -19.68 0.90 7.99
C TRP A 196 -19.31 2.38 8.17
N SER A 197 -20.26 3.29 7.93
CA SER A 197 -20.01 4.73 8.03
C SER A 197 -19.56 5.15 9.43
N LEU A 198 -20.08 4.53 10.48
CA LEU A 198 -19.68 4.84 11.84
C LEU A 198 -18.21 4.50 12.08
N VAL A 199 -17.81 3.26 11.81
CA VAL A 199 -16.43 2.79 12.07
C VAL A 199 -15.45 3.45 11.10
N HIS A 200 -15.80 3.52 9.81
CA HIS A 200 -14.97 4.17 8.80
C HIS A 200 -14.82 5.66 9.07
N GLY A 201 -15.91 6.38 9.33
CA GLY A 201 -15.89 7.81 9.64
C GLY A 201 -15.08 8.11 10.90
N PHE A 202 -15.25 7.32 11.97
CA PHE A 202 -14.41 7.42 13.17
C PHE A 202 -12.93 7.24 12.85
N THR A 203 -12.59 6.19 12.09
CA THR A 203 -11.22 5.89 11.68
C THR A 203 -10.60 7.02 10.87
N MET A 204 -11.36 7.57 9.91
CA MET A 204 -10.89 8.69 9.10
C MET A 204 -10.61 9.93 9.93
N LEU A 205 -11.54 10.29 10.84
CA LEU A 205 -11.36 11.43 11.76
C LEU A 205 -10.18 11.22 12.70
N LEU A 206 -9.95 9.99 13.15
CA LEU A 206 -8.82 9.63 14.01
C LEU A 206 -7.49 9.78 13.29
N LEU A 207 -7.35 9.17 12.11
CA LEU A 207 -6.11 9.23 11.32
C LEU A 207 -5.78 10.63 10.83
N ASP A 208 -6.80 11.46 10.57
CA ASP A 208 -6.62 12.86 10.17
C ASP A 208 -6.38 13.80 11.38
N GLY A 209 -6.33 13.25 12.62
CA GLY A 209 -6.15 14.03 13.85
C GLY A 209 -7.34 14.91 14.23
N ARG A 210 -8.49 14.77 13.56
CA ARG A 210 -9.68 15.61 13.74
C ARG A 210 -10.49 15.30 15.00
N LEU A 211 -10.17 14.20 15.70
CA LEU A 211 -10.77 13.89 17.00
C LEU A 211 -10.10 14.61 18.17
N SER A 212 -8.96 15.27 17.97
CA SER A 212 -8.20 15.94 19.02
C SER A 212 -9.03 16.98 19.78
N ASP A 213 -9.85 17.78 19.08
CA ASP A 213 -10.69 18.79 19.70
C ASP A 213 -11.81 18.19 20.58
N ILE A 214 -12.34 17.05 20.20
CA ILE A 214 -13.34 16.33 21.00
C ILE A 214 -12.65 15.71 22.22
N LEU A 215 -11.53 15.02 22.01
CA LEU A 215 -10.79 14.34 23.07
C LEU A 215 -10.27 15.33 24.13
N SER A 216 -9.83 16.53 23.71
CA SER A 216 -9.33 17.56 24.62
C SER A 216 -10.40 18.10 25.60
N ARG A 217 -11.68 17.94 25.27
CA ARG A 217 -12.82 18.38 26.10
C ARG A 217 -13.35 17.27 27.02
N LEU A 218 -12.80 16.07 26.92
CA LEU A 218 -13.16 14.95 27.78
C LEU A 218 -12.29 14.93 29.05
N PRO A 219 -12.67 14.17 30.08
CA PRO A 219 -11.85 13.97 31.26
C PRO A 219 -10.42 13.55 30.88
N LYS A 220 -9.42 14.06 31.60
CA LYS A 220 -8.01 13.73 31.35
C LYS A 220 -7.79 12.22 31.32
N GLY A 221 -7.09 11.74 30.30
CA GLY A 221 -6.78 10.32 30.11
C GLY A 221 -7.83 9.55 29.30
N THR A 222 -8.90 10.19 28.83
CA THR A 222 -9.85 9.54 27.91
C THR A 222 -9.17 9.28 26.57
N SER A 223 -9.17 8.00 26.14
CA SER A 223 -8.58 7.57 24.87
C SER A 223 -9.60 7.58 23.72
N ALA A 224 -9.09 7.54 22.49
CA ALA A 224 -9.92 7.37 21.30
C ALA A 224 -10.68 6.03 21.34
N ASP A 225 -10.09 4.97 21.91
CA ASP A 225 -10.75 3.66 22.06
C ASP A 225 -11.95 3.73 23.00
N GLN A 226 -11.83 4.49 24.11
CA GLN A 226 -12.96 4.71 25.02
C GLN A 226 -14.07 5.52 24.35
N LEU A 227 -13.72 6.49 23.49
CA LEU A 227 -14.71 7.23 22.70
C LEU A 227 -15.39 6.31 21.68
N LEU A 228 -14.63 5.46 20.99
CA LEU A 228 -15.20 4.45 20.08
C LEU A 228 -16.15 3.51 20.83
N ASP A 229 -15.75 2.99 21.98
CA ASP A 229 -16.60 2.15 22.81
C ASP A 229 -17.92 2.82 23.21
N ALA A 230 -17.86 4.09 23.56
CA ALA A 230 -19.07 4.87 23.85
C ALA A 230 -19.97 4.99 22.62
N MET A 231 -19.40 5.30 21.45
CA MET A 231 -20.14 5.37 20.19
C MET A 231 -20.79 4.04 19.80
N LEU A 232 -20.06 2.93 19.94
CA LEU A 232 -20.58 1.60 19.61
C LEU A 232 -21.72 1.18 20.56
N ARG A 233 -21.65 1.52 21.86
CA ARG A 233 -22.74 1.25 22.82
C ARG A 233 -24.02 2.00 22.49
N THR A 234 -23.96 3.21 21.94
CA THR A 234 -25.17 3.97 21.57
C THR A 234 -25.92 3.36 20.38
N MET A 235 -25.28 2.42 19.66
CA MET A 235 -25.90 1.70 18.53
C MET A 235 -26.64 0.43 18.94
N ALA A 236 -26.40 -0.09 20.13
CA ALA A 236 -27.17 -1.22 20.65
C ALA A 236 -28.64 -0.78 20.78
N PRO A 237 -29.64 -1.61 20.35
CA PRO A 237 -31.04 -1.31 20.58
C PRO A 237 -31.24 -1.04 22.08
N ARG A 238 -31.84 0.10 22.43
CA ARG A 238 -32.28 0.31 23.81
C ARG A 238 -33.29 -0.78 24.15
N PRO A 239 -33.13 -1.48 25.27
CA PRO A 239 -34.16 -2.39 25.72
C PRO A 239 -35.48 -1.61 25.81
N PRO A 240 -36.62 -2.18 25.37
CA PRO A 240 -37.90 -1.54 25.51
C PRO A 240 -38.21 -1.31 26.99
N GLY A 241 -38.29 -0.06 27.43
CA GLY A 241 -38.82 0.29 28.77
C GLY A 241 -37.84 0.92 29.76
N LEU A 242 -36.79 1.63 29.35
CA LEU A 242 -36.06 2.58 30.21
C LEU A 242 -36.15 4.01 29.67
#